data_ed1a643eccdbfa237bb04eb1eae48715
#
_entry.id   ed1a643eccdbfa237bb04eb1eae48715
#
_cell.length_a   1.000
_cell.length_b   1.000
_cell.length_c   1.000
_cell.angle_alpha   90.00
_cell.angle_beta   90.00
_cell.angle_gamma   90.00
#
_symmetry.space_group_name_H-M   'P 1'
#
loop_
_entity.id
_entity.type
_entity.pdbx_description
1 polymer ?
#
loop_
_entity_poly.entity_id
_entity_poly.type
_entity_poly.pdbx_seq_one_letter_code
_entity_poly.pdbx_strand_id
1 'polypeptide(L)'
;MQRELVILYIDDEVNNLIGFKANFRYNYTVLTASNTTEAREILLANPDIRIIFCDQRMPEELGVDFLHSIKKDFPKPIRILLTAYADMNTVIDAVNKGHIFRFVRKPWVEEDIISAVEEADKFYIANSMLEIKNEELQKAYDELDKFAYSVSHDLRDPLTGVLSAVRLASEFDSIERIHELLGLMDDSLISLDAYIDSLRDYYLLRRGELFLSDIDFKELFGNIAQFYKMYTQNKEVAFKITVEQAHVFKSDKAILELILHNLLSNAFKYQRKEVENKVVNLSVDVTETEATITVVDNGIGISSEHINDIFKLFFRGSDQAKGMGFGLYNVQNALLKLKGIIDVQSELGTGTTFKVVIPSK
;
A
#
# COMPACT_ATOMS: atom_id res chain seq x y z
N MET A 1 -7.07 1.14 26.06
CA MET A 1 -5.99 1.14 27.04
C MET A 1 -5.10 2.33 26.72
N GLN A 2 -5.09 3.38 27.56
CA GLN A 2 -4.05 4.41 27.46
C GLN A 2 -2.72 3.69 27.67
N ARG A 3 -1.79 3.77 26.71
CA ARG A 3 -0.42 3.28 26.92
C ARG A 3 0.18 4.11 28.03
N GLU A 4 0.63 3.44 29.09
CA GLU A 4 1.25 4.05 30.23
C GLU A 4 2.50 4.82 29.79
N LEU A 5 2.59 6.13 30.10
CA LEU A 5 3.69 6.99 29.68
C LEU A 5 4.93 6.60 30.47
N VAL A 6 6.00 6.20 29.79
CA VAL A 6 7.28 5.80 30.40
C VAL A 6 8.26 6.98 30.38
N ILE A 7 8.75 7.31 31.57
CA ILE A 7 9.71 8.41 31.82
C ILE A 7 10.99 7.82 32.40
N LEU A 8 12.15 8.24 31.93
CA LEU A 8 13.44 8.01 32.56
C LEU A 8 13.89 9.26 33.30
N TYR A 9 14.20 9.13 34.58
CA TYR A 9 14.79 10.20 35.39
C TYR A 9 16.22 9.86 35.82
N ILE A 10 17.15 10.74 35.52
CA ILE A 10 18.60 10.57 35.73
C ILE A 10 19.11 11.64 36.68
N ASP A 11 19.64 11.21 37.82
CA ASP A 11 20.17 12.11 38.87
C ASP A 11 21.14 11.29 39.75
N ASP A 12 22.32 11.80 40.08
CA ASP A 12 23.32 11.11 40.89
C ASP A 12 22.93 11.02 42.39
N GLU A 13 22.01 11.87 42.83
CA GLU A 13 21.50 11.85 44.19
C GLU A 13 20.36 10.86 44.35
N VAL A 14 20.59 9.75 45.05
CA VAL A 14 19.60 8.69 45.28
C VAL A 14 18.29 9.21 45.91
N ASN A 15 18.36 10.20 46.77
CA ASN A 15 17.19 10.82 47.39
C ASN A 15 16.30 11.53 46.35
N ASN A 16 16.90 12.17 45.35
CA ASN A 16 16.14 12.79 44.25
C ASN A 16 15.42 11.72 43.39
N LEU A 17 16.10 10.61 43.12
CA LEU A 17 15.51 9.48 42.37
C LEU A 17 14.29 8.91 43.11
N ILE A 18 14.43 8.64 44.42
CA ILE A 18 13.36 8.12 45.26
C ILE A 18 12.18 9.11 45.34
N GLY A 19 12.49 10.40 45.58
CA GLY A 19 11.48 11.45 45.68
C GLY A 19 10.69 11.64 44.38
N PHE A 20 11.37 11.71 43.25
CA PHE A 20 10.74 11.85 41.94
C PHE A 20 9.83 10.63 41.63
N LYS A 21 10.35 9.41 41.81
CA LYS A 21 9.56 8.19 41.58
C LYS A 21 8.37 8.10 42.51
N ALA A 22 8.50 8.48 43.77
CA ALA A 22 7.40 8.46 44.74
C ALA A 22 6.27 9.42 44.37
N ASN A 23 6.60 10.63 43.89
CA ASN A 23 5.63 11.65 43.51
C ASN A 23 4.86 11.29 42.24
N PHE A 24 5.53 10.68 41.24
CA PHE A 24 4.96 10.52 39.90
C PHE A 24 4.54 9.07 39.55
N ARG A 25 4.79 8.07 40.39
CA ARG A 25 4.50 6.64 40.13
C ARG A 25 3.03 6.31 39.88
N TYR A 26 2.10 7.14 40.31
CA TYR A 26 0.67 6.93 40.08
C TYR A 26 0.19 7.48 38.73
N ASN A 27 0.97 8.40 38.14
CA ASN A 27 0.63 9.07 36.90
C ASN A 27 1.40 8.48 35.70
N TYR A 28 2.65 8.00 35.97
CA TYR A 28 3.60 7.58 34.93
C TYR A 28 4.38 6.34 35.39
N THR A 29 4.87 5.56 34.42
CA THR A 29 5.89 4.55 34.68
C THR A 29 7.25 5.22 34.75
N VAL A 30 7.80 5.36 35.97
CA VAL A 30 9.07 6.05 36.18
C VAL A 30 10.21 5.06 36.37
N LEU A 31 11.15 5.09 35.40
CA LEU A 31 12.45 4.43 35.48
C LEU A 31 13.48 5.45 35.99
N THR A 32 14.46 4.97 36.75
CA THR A 32 15.47 5.86 37.36
C THR A 32 16.86 5.34 37.09
N ALA A 33 17.81 6.22 36.85
CA ALA A 33 19.25 5.92 36.70
C ALA A 33 20.09 6.86 37.57
N SER A 34 21.08 6.32 38.25
CA SER A 34 21.99 7.04 39.11
C SER A 34 23.22 7.62 38.40
N ASN A 35 23.44 7.25 37.15
CA ASN A 35 24.54 7.71 36.32
C ASN A 35 24.22 7.53 34.82
N THR A 36 25.08 8.07 33.97
CA THR A 36 24.88 8.06 32.51
C THR A 36 25.08 6.69 31.89
N THR A 37 25.89 5.81 32.47
CA THR A 37 26.08 4.42 32.00
C THR A 37 24.82 3.60 32.23
N GLU A 38 24.25 3.63 33.44
CA GLU A 38 22.99 2.97 33.77
C GLU A 38 21.84 3.51 32.89
N ALA A 39 21.81 4.83 32.66
CA ALA A 39 20.80 5.45 31.80
C ALA A 39 20.84 4.90 30.35
N ARG A 40 22.03 4.68 29.78
CA ARG A 40 22.16 4.05 28.44
C ARG A 40 21.65 2.62 28.42
N GLU A 41 21.96 1.82 29.45
CA GLU A 41 21.49 0.43 29.57
C GLU A 41 19.95 0.40 29.64
N ILE A 42 19.36 1.29 30.45
CA ILE A 42 17.89 1.40 30.57
C ILE A 42 17.26 1.83 29.24
N LEU A 43 17.85 2.78 28.52
CA LEU A 43 17.35 3.22 27.21
C LEU A 43 17.41 2.11 26.16
N LEU A 44 18.45 1.28 26.16
CA LEU A 44 18.57 0.12 25.27
C LEU A 44 17.53 -0.96 25.58
N ALA A 45 17.27 -1.20 26.88
CA ALA A 45 16.32 -2.22 27.33
C ALA A 45 14.85 -1.78 27.20
N ASN A 46 14.56 -0.48 27.11
CA ASN A 46 13.20 0.06 27.14
C ASN A 46 12.96 1.05 25.98
N PRO A 47 12.67 0.55 24.76
CA PRO A 47 12.43 1.39 23.58
C PRO A 47 11.16 2.25 23.68
N ASP A 48 10.28 1.99 24.66
CA ASP A 48 9.03 2.73 24.90
C ASP A 48 9.21 3.99 25.75
N ILE A 49 10.44 4.29 26.21
CA ILE A 49 10.73 5.55 26.91
C ILE A 49 10.44 6.72 25.98
N ARG A 50 9.54 7.62 26.41
CA ARG A 50 9.16 8.81 25.66
C ARG A 50 9.84 10.08 26.14
N ILE A 51 10.14 10.18 27.43
CA ILE A 51 10.66 11.39 28.06
C ILE A 51 11.85 11.03 28.94
N ILE A 52 12.91 11.82 28.82
CA ILE A 52 14.10 11.74 29.67
C ILE A 52 14.21 13.03 30.43
N PHE A 53 14.19 12.96 31.76
CA PHE A 53 14.63 14.04 32.66
C PHE A 53 16.05 13.74 33.10
N CYS A 54 16.95 14.70 32.98
CA CYS A 54 18.35 14.55 33.36
C CYS A 54 18.79 15.71 34.22
N ASP A 55 19.44 15.43 35.35
CA ASP A 55 20.09 16.50 36.13
C ASP A 55 21.27 17.09 35.35
N GLN A 56 21.50 18.38 35.53
CA GLN A 56 22.61 19.10 34.87
C GLN A 56 23.97 18.76 35.49
N ARG A 57 24.02 18.59 36.81
CA ARG A 57 25.28 18.41 37.52
C ARG A 57 25.45 16.98 38.00
N MET A 58 26.12 16.19 37.22
CA MET A 58 26.48 14.80 37.57
C MET A 58 28.02 14.65 37.61
N PRO A 59 28.56 13.75 38.44
CA PRO A 59 30.04 13.65 38.66
C PRO A 59 30.85 13.29 37.42
N GLU A 60 30.26 12.49 36.48
CA GLU A 60 30.98 11.96 35.33
C GLU A 60 30.96 12.93 34.14
N GLU A 61 29.80 13.46 33.80
CA GLU A 61 29.59 14.41 32.70
C GLU A 61 28.38 15.30 32.98
N LEU A 62 28.34 16.46 32.33
CA LEU A 62 27.18 17.36 32.46
C LEU A 62 25.96 16.76 31.76
N GLY A 63 24.76 16.94 32.35
CA GLY A 63 23.51 16.42 31.79
C GLY A 63 23.28 16.90 30.37
N VAL A 64 23.63 18.12 30.02
CA VAL A 64 23.52 18.65 28.65
C VAL A 64 24.41 17.90 27.67
N ASP A 65 25.62 17.52 28.05
CA ASP A 65 26.55 16.77 27.20
C ASP A 65 26.10 15.35 27.02
N PHE A 66 25.62 14.72 28.10
CA PHE A 66 24.98 13.40 28.02
C PHE A 66 23.79 13.38 27.06
N LEU A 67 22.83 14.30 27.26
CA LEU A 67 21.63 14.39 26.42
C LEU A 67 21.96 14.67 24.95
N HIS A 68 23.04 15.42 24.69
CA HIS A 68 23.56 15.62 23.34
C HIS A 68 24.12 14.31 22.77
N SER A 69 24.93 13.58 23.55
CA SER A 69 25.61 12.37 23.12
C SER A 69 24.63 11.25 22.71
N ILE A 70 23.50 11.11 23.43
CA ILE A 70 22.48 10.07 23.16
C ILE A 70 21.52 10.43 22.01
N LYS A 71 21.51 11.69 21.53
CA LYS A 71 20.55 12.16 20.54
C LYS A 71 20.55 11.35 19.24
N LYS A 72 21.74 10.89 18.82
CA LYS A 72 21.89 10.13 17.58
C LYS A 72 21.40 8.68 17.73
N ASP A 73 21.69 8.06 18.87
CA ASP A 73 21.38 6.64 19.11
C ASP A 73 19.93 6.48 19.59
N PHE A 74 19.41 7.46 20.32
CA PHE A 74 18.04 7.50 20.82
C PHE A 74 17.34 8.82 20.38
N PRO A 75 16.97 8.96 19.10
CA PRO A 75 16.40 10.21 18.59
C PRO A 75 14.97 10.49 19.08
N LYS A 76 14.20 9.46 19.40
CA LYS A 76 12.76 9.57 19.72
C LYS A 76 12.45 10.18 21.08
N PRO A 77 13.09 9.78 22.20
CA PRO A 77 12.77 10.33 23.51
C PRO A 77 12.97 11.84 23.57
N ILE A 78 12.03 12.53 24.20
CA ILE A 78 12.09 13.97 24.42
C ILE A 78 12.97 14.25 25.64
N ARG A 79 13.95 15.09 25.51
CA ARG A 79 15.02 15.35 26.48
C ARG A 79 14.74 16.64 27.23
N ILE A 80 14.60 16.57 28.56
CA ILE A 80 14.34 17.66 29.46
C ILE A 80 15.48 17.72 30.47
N LEU A 81 16.05 18.89 30.66
CA LEU A 81 17.13 19.13 31.61
C LEU A 81 16.58 19.69 32.91
N LEU A 82 17.01 19.16 34.05
CA LEU A 82 16.76 19.76 35.38
C LEU A 82 17.99 20.53 35.83
N THR A 83 17.86 21.82 36.19
CA THR A 83 19.03 22.68 36.46
C THR A 83 18.77 23.71 37.56
N ALA A 84 19.80 24.06 38.29
CA ALA A 84 19.83 25.22 39.20
C ALA A 84 20.18 26.50 38.42
N TYR A 85 20.05 27.65 39.07
CA TYR A 85 20.18 29.01 38.48
C TYR A 85 21.55 29.33 37.85
N ALA A 86 22.62 28.63 38.23
CA ALA A 86 24.00 29.01 37.92
C ALA A 86 24.45 28.69 36.47
N ASP A 87 23.71 27.86 35.71
CA ASP A 87 24.19 27.32 34.44
C ASP A 87 23.34 27.78 33.21
N MET A 88 22.60 28.91 33.35
CA MET A 88 21.57 29.33 32.39
C MET A 88 22.09 29.59 30.96
N ASN A 89 23.28 30.11 30.76
CA ASN A 89 23.80 30.39 29.41
C ASN A 89 24.07 29.10 28.64
N THR A 90 24.65 28.10 29.30
CA THR A 90 24.90 26.77 28.69
C THR A 90 23.58 26.06 28.33
N VAL A 91 22.58 26.19 29.20
CA VAL A 91 21.25 25.62 29.01
C VAL A 91 20.51 26.28 27.83
N ILE A 92 20.56 27.62 27.74
CA ILE A 92 19.96 28.36 26.62
C ILE A 92 20.60 27.94 25.28
N ASP A 93 21.91 27.81 25.26
CA ASP A 93 22.64 27.34 24.08
C ASP A 93 22.22 25.89 23.67
N ALA A 94 22.05 25.01 24.64
CA ALA A 94 21.63 23.63 24.39
C ALA A 94 20.19 23.53 23.87
N VAL A 95 19.28 24.38 24.35
CA VAL A 95 17.91 24.50 23.80
C VAL A 95 17.97 25.02 22.36
N ASN A 96 18.70 26.11 22.12
CA ASN A 96 18.81 26.75 20.80
C ASN A 96 19.42 25.81 19.73
N LYS A 97 20.38 24.96 20.14
CA LYS A 97 20.96 23.93 19.26
C LYS A 97 20.09 22.67 19.11
N GLY A 98 18.93 22.64 19.76
CA GLY A 98 17.98 21.51 19.69
C GLY A 98 18.50 20.22 20.33
N HIS A 99 19.40 20.31 21.30
CA HIS A 99 19.88 19.12 22.04
C HIS A 99 18.91 18.69 23.12
N ILE A 100 18.22 19.68 23.75
CA ILE A 100 17.15 19.46 24.73
C ILE A 100 15.88 20.17 24.28
N PHE A 101 14.73 19.64 24.67
CA PHE A 101 13.41 20.18 24.35
C PHE A 101 13.12 21.43 25.21
N ARG A 102 13.33 21.28 26.51
CA ARG A 102 13.20 22.36 27.48
C ARG A 102 14.02 22.06 28.73
N PHE A 103 14.15 23.02 29.59
CA PHE A 103 14.67 22.84 30.95
C PHE A 103 13.59 23.13 32.01
N VAL A 104 13.74 22.52 33.20
CA VAL A 104 12.95 22.81 34.38
C VAL A 104 13.91 23.19 35.49
N ARG A 105 13.53 24.20 36.27
CA ARG A 105 14.36 24.77 37.31
C ARG A 105 14.25 24.00 38.62
N LYS A 106 15.37 23.76 39.31
CA LYS A 106 15.40 23.23 40.68
C LYS A 106 15.43 24.40 41.70
N PRO A 107 14.69 24.36 42.84
CA PRO A 107 13.71 23.32 43.19
C PRO A 107 12.46 23.43 42.31
N TRP A 108 11.98 22.28 41.82
CA TRP A 108 10.77 22.21 41.01
C TRP A 108 9.54 21.91 41.89
N VAL A 109 8.39 22.33 41.46
CA VAL A 109 7.08 21.92 42.02
C VAL A 109 6.42 20.88 41.09
N GLU A 110 5.45 20.13 41.60
CA GLU A 110 4.81 19.04 40.88
C GLU A 110 4.19 19.52 39.56
N GLU A 111 3.55 20.68 39.56
CA GLU A 111 2.93 21.30 38.39
C GLU A 111 3.93 21.59 37.28
N ASP A 112 5.17 21.95 37.58
CA ASP A 112 6.21 22.21 36.57
C ASP A 112 6.59 20.95 35.83
N ILE A 113 6.71 19.82 36.55
CA ILE A 113 7.03 18.52 35.97
C ILE A 113 5.86 18.00 35.15
N ILE A 114 4.64 18.08 35.67
CA ILE A 114 3.43 17.65 34.93
C ILE A 114 3.29 18.45 33.64
N SER A 115 3.43 19.78 33.70
CA SER A 115 3.39 20.65 32.49
C SER A 115 4.47 20.28 31.48
N ALA A 116 5.67 19.97 31.95
CA ALA A 116 6.79 19.58 31.12
C ALA A 116 6.53 18.21 30.43
N VAL A 117 5.95 17.27 31.16
CA VAL A 117 5.57 15.94 30.64
C VAL A 117 4.48 16.07 29.59
N GLU A 118 3.42 16.83 29.85
CA GLU A 118 2.32 17.02 28.90
C GLU A 118 2.77 17.64 27.59
N GLU A 119 3.60 18.69 27.66
CA GLU A 119 4.14 19.32 26.45
C GLU A 119 5.07 18.37 25.68
N ALA A 120 5.93 17.64 26.40
CA ALA A 120 6.86 16.68 25.81
C ALA A 120 6.13 15.50 25.16
N ASP A 121 5.09 14.97 25.79
CA ASP A 121 4.30 13.86 25.23
C ASP A 121 3.53 14.30 23.97
N LYS A 122 2.92 15.48 24.00
CA LYS A 122 2.29 16.08 22.79
C LYS A 122 3.30 16.22 21.66
N PHE A 123 4.51 16.68 21.95
CA PHE A 123 5.57 16.84 20.95
C PHE A 123 6.06 15.49 20.41
N TYR A 124 6.24 14.50 21.31
CA TYR A 124 6.61 13.13 20.93
C TYR A 124 5.56 12.50 19.98
N ILE A 125 4.29 12.61 20.34
CA ILE A 125 3.18 12.08 19.51
C ILE A 125 3.15 12.78 18.15
N ALA A 126 3.28 14.11 18.11
CA ALA A 126 3.26 14.88 16.88
C ALA A 126 4.42 14.49 15.94
N ASN A 127 5.64 14.34 16.47
CA ASN A 127 6.80 13.91 15.69
C ASN A 127 6.65 12.48 15.19
N SER A 128 6.18 11.56 16.04
CA SER A 128 5.94 10.17 15.64
C SER A 128 4.89 10.06 14.54
N MET A 129 3.81 10.86 14.61
CA MET A 129 2.82 10.95 13.54
C MET A 129 3.40 11.51 12.25
N LEU A 130 4.25 12.52 12.34
CA LEU A 130 4.91 13.12 11.18
C LEU A 130 5.84 12.13 10.49
N GLU A 131 6.63 11.34 11.24
CA GLU A 131 7.47 10.28 10.69
C GLU A 131 6.62 9.25 9.91
N ILE A 132 5.54 8.74 10.51
CA ILE A 132 4.64 7.79 9.86
C ILE A 132 4.06 8.38 8.57
N LYS A 133 3.61 9.65 8.62
CA LYS A 133 3.05 10.33 7.43
C LYS A 133 4.08 10.57 6.34
N ASN A 134 5.31 10.88 6.70
CA ASN A 134 6.40 11.02 5.73
C ASN A 134 6.74 9.67 5.06
N GLU A 135 6.75 8.57 5.81
CA GLU A 135 6.95 7.23 5.24
C GLU A 135 5.81 6.83 4.29
N GLU A 136 4.55 7.10 4.68
CA GLU A 136 3.38 6.86 3.82
C GLU A 136 3.46 7.69 2.54
N LEU A 137 3.82 8.98 2.66
CA LEU A 137 3.96 9.89 1.54
C LEU A 137 5.09 9.45 0.60
N GLN A 138 6.23 9.03 1.13
CA GLN A 138 7.35 8.54 0.33
C GLN A 138 6.97 7.28 -0.45
N LYS A 139 6.28 6.33 0.18
CA LYS A 139 5.78 5.13 -0.50
C LYS A 139 4.82 5.48 -1.63
N ALA A 140 3.88 6.40 -1.38
CA ALA A 140 2.94 6.85 -2.41
C ALA A 140 3.64 7.58 -3.56
N TYR A 141 4.69 8.35 -3.26
CA TYR A 141 5.51 9.02 -4.27
C TYR A 141 6.28 8.02 -5.14
N ASP A 142 6.93 7.02 -4.51
CA ASP A 142 7.67 5.97 -5.21
C ASP A 142 6.76 5.13 -6.13
N GLU A 143 5.52 4.86 -5.68
CA GLU A 143 4.50 4.20 -6.50
C GLU A 143 4.08 5.06 -7.69
N LEU A 144 3.89 6.36 -7.48
CA LEU A 144 3.51 7.31 -8.53
C LEU A 144 4.63 7.45 -9.58
N ASP A 145 5.88 7.51 -9.15
CA ASP A 145 7.04 7.64 -10.04
C ASP A 145 7.20 6.38 -10.93
N LYS A 146 7.11 5.18 -10.33
CA LYS A 146 7.09 3.92 -11.08
C LYS A 146 5.93 3.86 -12.07
N PHE A 147 4.75 4.31 -11.65
CA PHE A 147 3.57 4.37 -12.51
C PHE A 147 3.80 5.32 -13.71
N ALA A 148 4.27 6.54 -13.47
CA ALA A 148 4.51 7.52 -14.53
C ALA A 148 5.56 7.03 -15.54
N TYR A 149 6.62 6.39 -15.06
CA TYR A 149 7.66 5.78 -15.91
C TYR A 149 7.09 4.67 -16.80
N SER A 150 6.37 3.72 -16.20
CA SER A 150 5.78 2.59 -16.93
C SER A 150 4.74 3.06 -17.96
N VAL A 151 3.85 3.99 -17.57
CA VAL A 151 2.88 4.58 -18.50
C VAL A 151 3.58 5.20 -19.72
N SER A 152 4.64 5.98 -19.49
CA SER A 152 5.38 6.63 -20.56
C SER A 152 6.07 5.63 -21.48
N HIS A 153 6.62 4.55 -20.92
CA HIS A 153 7.26 3.48 -21.69
C HIS A 153 6.24 2.72 -22.54
N ASP A 154 5.16 2.26 -21.91
CA ASP A 154 4.18 1.37 -22.54
C ASP A 154 3.27 2.09 -23.56
N LEU A 155 3.14 3.42 -23.46
CA LEU A 155 2.55 4.25 -24.53
C LEU A 155 3.50 4.44 -25.71
N ARG A 156 4.81 4.54 -25.46
CA ARG A 156 5.80 4.79 -26.50
C ARG A 156 5.96 3.61 -27.46
N ASP A 157 5.89 2.38 -26.95
CA ASP A 157 6.13 1.17 -27.75
C ASP A 157 5.13 1.01 -28.90
N PRO A 158 3.79 1.02 -28.70
CA PRO A 158 2.83 0.93 -29.79
C PRO A 158 2.90 2.14 -30.73
N LEU A 159 3.13 3.35 -30.18
CA LEU A 159 3.32 4.55 -31.02
C LEU A 159 4.54 4.45 -31.93
N THR A 160 5.66 3.90 -31.42
CA THR A 160 6.86 3.66 -32.21
C THR A 160 6.60 2.61 -33.28
N GLY A 161 5.82 1.55 -32.96
CA GLY A 161 5.38 0.56 -33.94
C GLY A 161 4.58 1.17 -35.08
N VAL A 162 3.58 2.00 -34.78
CA VAL A 162 2.78 2.71 -35.79
C VAL A 162 3.67 3.63 -36.64
N LEU A 163 4.52 4.46 -36.00
CA LEU A 163 5.42 5.37 -36.73
C LEU A 163 6.40 4.63 -37.66
N SER A 164 6.92 3.49 -37.21
CA SER A 164 7.82 2.66 -38.02
C SER A 164 7.11 2.03 -39.22
N ALA A 165 5.88 1.53 -38.98
CA ALA A 165 5.07 0.95 -40.05
C ALA A 165 4.65 2.02 -41.09
N VAL A 166 4.31 3.25 -40.66
CA VAL A 166 4.04 4.39 -41.58
C VAL A 166 5.26 4.72 -42.44
N ARG A 167 6.45 4.81 -41.82
CA ARG A 167 7.70 5.10 -42.57
C ARG A 167 8.00 4.00 -43.58
N LEU A 168 7.90 2.74 -43.18
CA LEU A 168 8.13 1.60 -44.09
C LEU A 168 7.11 1.57 -45.21
N ALA A 169 5.83 1.84 -44.94
CA ALA A 169 4.77 1.85 -45.95
C ALA A 169 5.02 2.88 -47.06
N SER A 170 5.71 4.00 -46.74
CA SER A 170 6.09 5.02 -47.75
C SER A 170 7.26 4.60 -48.66
N GLU A 171 7.97 3.53 -48.31
CA GLU A 171 9.12 3.01 -49.07
C GLU A 171 8.76 1.83 -49.99
N PHE A 172 7.53 1.26 -49.85
CA PHE A 172 7.10 0.10 -50.62
C PHE A 172 6.05 0.45 -51.67
N ASP A 173 6.22 -0.10 -52.88
CA ASP A 173 5.24 -0.02 -53.97
C ASP A 173 4.27 -1.24 -54.01
N SER A 174 4.51 -2.29 -53.18
CA SER A 174 3.69 -3.49 -53.18
C SER A 174 2.47 -3.30 -52.29
N ILE A 175 1.27 -3.45 -52.85
CA ILE A 175 -0.02 -3.36 -52.16
C ILE A 175 -0.12 -4.40 -51.04
N GLU A 176 0.40 -5.62 -51.27
CA GLU A 176 0.37 -6.68 -50.26
C GLU A 176 1.17 -6.31 -49.02
N ARG A 177 2.40 -5.74 -49.20
CA ARG A 177 3.23 -5.29 -48.06
C ARG A 177 2.61 -4.10 -47.32
N ILE A 178 1.95 -3.19 -48.04
CA ILE A 178 1.24 -2.06 -47.45
C ILE A 178 0.07 -2.60 -46.58
N HIS A 179 -0.67 -3.62 -47.03
CA HIS A 179 -1.74 -4.23 -46.24
C HIS A 179 -1.20 -4.92 -44.99
N GLU A 180 -0.06 -5.61 -45.02
CA GLU A 180 0.56 -6.19 -43.84
C GLU A 180 0.97 -5.09 -42.83
N LEU A 181 1.53 -3.98 -43.27
CA LEU A 181 1.89 -2.86 -42.40
C LEU A 181 0.68 -2.17 -41.82
N LEU A 182 -0.42 -2.01 -42.55
CA LEU A 182 -1.68 -1.51 -42.05
C LEU A 182 -2.25 -2.42 -40.95
N GLY A 183 -2.14 -3.74 -41.12
CA GLY A 183 -2.52 -4.71 -40.07
C GLY A 183 -1.69 -4.54 -38.78
N LEU A 184 -0.38 -4.33 -38.89
CA LEU A 184 0.49 -4.08 -37.74
C LEU A 184 0.17 -2.74 -37.02
N MET A 185 -0.22 -1.71 -37.81
CA MET A 185 -0.69 -0.44 -37.25
C MET A 185 -1.99 -0.62 -36.47
N ASP A 186 -2.96 -1.35 -37.05
CA ASP A 186 -4.24 -1.63 -36.43
C ASP A 186 -4.07 -2.39 -35.10
N ASP A 187 -3.24 -3.46 -35.09
CA ASP A 187 -2.89 -4.18 -33.87
C ASP A 187 -2.26 -3.29 -32.80
N SER A 188 -1.39 -2.35 -33.21
CA SER A 188 -0.73 -1.41 -32.30
C SER A 188 -1.71 -0.39 -31.72
N LEU A 189 -2.65 0.11 -32.55
CA LEU A 189 -3.68 1.05 -32.10
C LEU A 189 -4.71 0.37 -31.17
N ILE A 190 -5.13 -0.86 -31.47
CA ILE A 190 -5.97 -1.66 -30.57
C ILE A 190 -5.29 -1.88 -29.21
N SER A 191 -3.99 -2.14 -29.22
CA SER A 191 -3.22 -2.31 -28.00
C SER A 191 -3.14 -1.00 -27.18
N LEU A 192 -3.01 0.14 -27.85
CA LEU A 192 -3.00 1.46 -27.23
C LEU A 192 -4.35 1.81 -26.62
N ASP A 193 -5.46 1.53 -27.30
CA ASP A 193 -6.81 1.77 -26.82
C ASP A 193 -7.10 0.94 -25.56
N ALA A 194 -6.74 -0.35 -25.58
CA ALA A 194 -6.83 -1.23 -24.40
C ALA A 194 -5.98 -0.71 -23.21
N TYR A 195 -4.87 -0.05 -23.48
CA TYR A 195 -4.04 0.57 -22.45
C TYR A 195 -4.73 1.78 -21.82
N ILE A 196 -5.31 2.65 -22.64
CA ILE A 196 -6.04 3.83 -22.17
C ILE A 196 -7.24 3.39 -21.30
N ASP A 197 -7.95 2.34 -21.69
CA ASP A 197 -9.01 1.77 -20.89
C ASP A 197 -8.52 1.25 -19.54
N SER A 198 -7.38 0.56 -19.50
CA SER A 198 -6.78 0.07 -18.25
C SER A 198 -6.36 1.22 -17.32
N LEU A 199 -5.88 2.34 -17.88
CA LEU A 199 -5.58 3.57 -17.13
C LEU A 199 -6.85 4.22 -16.57
N ARG A 200 -7.90 4.29 -17.38
CA ARG A 200 -9.19 4.81 -16.94
C ARG A 200 -9.72 4.01 -15.77
N ASP A 201 -9.64 2.70 -15.84
CA ASP A 201 -10.07 1.79 -14.77
C ASP A 201 -9.27 1.99 -13.50
N TYR A 202 -7.96 2.17 -13.59
CA TYR A 202 -7.11 2.52 -12.46
C TYR A 202 -7.53 3.82 -11.77
N TYR A 203 -7.86 4.87 -12.55
CA TYR A 203 -8.36 6.14 -12.00
C TYR A 203 -9.75 6.02 -11.39
N LEU A 204 -10.65 5.24 -12.00
CA LEU A 204 -12.00 4.95 -11.45
C LEU A 204 -11.92 4.35 -10.05
N LEU A 205 -10.98 3.45 -9.82
CA LEU A 205 -10.79 2.80 -8.52
C LEU A 205 -10.25 3.76 -7.44
N ARG A 206 -9.54 4.82 -7.82
CA ARG A 206 -9.05 5.84 -6.86
C ARG A 206 -10.08 6.89 -6.46
N ARG A 207 -11.19 7.05 -7.17
CA ARG A 207 -12.31 7.89 -6.74
C ARG A 207 -12.99 7.29 -5.50
N GLY A 208 -13.22 8.13 -4.46
CA GLY A 208 -13.56 7.67 -3.12
C GLY A 208 -14.93 7.00 -2.94
N GLU A 209 -15.95 7.33 -3.76
CA GLU A 209 -17.33 6.93 -3.53
C GLU A 209 -17.77 5.73 -4.37
N LEU A 210 -18.61 4.86 -3.76
CA LEU A 210 -19.25 3.73 -4.44
C LEU A 210 -20.66 4.17 -4.90
N PHE A 211 -21.02 3.86 -6.15
CA PHE A 211 -22.36 4.02 -6.65
C PHE A 211 -23.14 2.70 -6.55
N LEU A 212 -23.84 2.52 -5.43
CA LEU A 212 -24.56 1.29 -5.14
C LEU A 212 -25.89 1.23 -5.90
N SER A 213 -26.13 0.11 -6.59
CA SER A 213 -27.38 -0.23 -7.25
C SER A 213 -27.72 -1.70 -7.05
N ASP A 214 -28.97 -2.07 -7.29
CA ASP A 214 -29.36 -3.47 -7.39
C ASP A 214 -28.77 -4.04 -8.68
N ILE A 215 -28.13 -5.20 -8.57
CA ILE A 215 -27.43 -5.88 -9.66
C ILE A 215 -28.25 -7.08 -10.13
N ASP A 216 -28.65 -7.06 -11.39
CA ASP A 216 -29.16 -8.21 -12.12
C ASP A 216 -28.01 -8.90 -12.86
N PHE A 217 -27.52 -10.02 -12.32
CA PHE A 217 -26.40 -10.75 -12.92
C PHE A 217 -26.78 -11.40 -14.26
N LYS A 218 -28.05 -11.66 -14.51
CA LYS A 218 -28.49 -12.19 -15.81
C LYS A 218 -28.34 -11.14 -16.90
N GLU A 219 -28.74 -9.89 -16.62
CA GLU A 219 -28.54 -8.76 -17.53
C GLU A 219 -27.05 -8.48 -17.70
N LEU A 220 -26.30 -8.36 -16.60
CA LEU A 220 -24.87 -8.07 -16.59
C LEU A 220 -24.06 -9.09 -17.41
N PHE A 221 -24.29 -10.38 -17.18
CA PHE A 221 -23.61 -11.46 -17.90
C PHE A 221 -24.06 -11.57 -19.35
N GLY A 222 -25.31 -11.21 -19.66
CA GLY A 222 -25.82 -11.12 -21.04
C GLY A 222 -25.06 -10.06 -21.84
N ASN A 223 -24.84 -8.90 -21.28
CA ASN A 223 -24.06 -7.82 -21.91
C ASN A 223 -22.61 -8.23 -22.13
N ILE A 224 -21.99 -8.87 -21.15
CA ILE A 224 -20.64 -9.42 -21.25
C ILE A 224 -20.55 -10.51 -22.33
N ALA A 225 -21.53 -11.42 -22.41
CA ALA A 225 -21.57 -12.44 -23.44
C ALA A 225 -21.61 -11.83 -24.84
N GLN A 226 -22.39 -10.78 -25.04
CA GLN A 226 -22.45 -10.08 -26.31
C GLN A 226 -21.12 -9.44 -26.68
N PHE A 227 -20.41 -8.83 -25.72
CA PHE A 227 -19.08 -8.26 -25.94
C PHE A 227 -18.07 -9.31 -26.39
N TYR A 228 -18.05 -10.49 -25.75
CA TYR A 228 -17.11 -11.57 -26.08
C TYR A 228 -17.56 -12.46 -27.24
N LYS A 229 -18.69 -12.17 -27.88
CA LYS A 229 -19.23 -13.00 -29.01
C LYS A 229 -18.23 -13.15 -30.16
N MET A 230 -17.49 -12.12 -30.51
CA MET A 230 -16.47 -12.19 -31.55
C MET A 230 -15.31 -13.14 -31.19
N TYR A 231 -14.92 -13.21 -29.92
CA TYR A 231 -13.88 -14.13 -29.44
C TYR A 231 -14.35 -15.58 -29.52
N THR A 232 -15.64 -15.85 -29.20
CA THR A 232 -16.20 -17.19 -29.25
C THR A 232 -16.33 -17.70 -30.68
N GLN A 233 -16.67 -16.83 -31.64
CA GLN A 233 -16.84 -17.19 -33.05
C GLN A 233 -15.50 -17.35 -33.79
N ASN A 234 -14.55 -16.43 -33.59
CA ASN A 234 -13.31 -16.41 -34.35
C ASN A 234 -12.21 -17.33 -33.77
N LYS A 235 -12.26 -17.64 -32.46
CA LYS A 235 -11.23 -18.44 -31.78
C LYS A 235 -11.71 -19.81 -31.31
N GLU A 236 -12.91 -20.22 -31.69
CA GLU A 236 -13.51 -21.52 -31.32
C GLU A 236 -13.47 -21.83 -29.82
N VAL A 237 -13.71 -20.80 -28.97
CA VAL A 237 -13.75 -20.95 -27.54
C VAL A 237 -15.19 -21.09 -27.06
N ALA A 238 -15.52 -22.23 -26.44
CA ALA A 238 -16.84 -22.44 -25.83
C ALA A 238 -16.96 -21.56 -24.56
N PHE A 239 -17.86 -20.58 -24.58
CA PHE A 239 -18.17 -19.74 -23.45
C PHE A 239 -19.48 -20.16 -22.80
N LYS A 240 -19.42 -20.65 -21.56
CA LYS A 240 -20.58 -21.09 -20.78
C LYS A 240 -20.84 -20.11 -19.64
N ILE A 241 -22.14 -19.79 -19.46
CA ILE A 241 -22.58 -18.85 -18.43
C ILE A 241 -23.66 -19.53 -17.59
N THR A 242 -23.51 -19.44 -16.26
CA THR A 242 -24.46 -19.91 -15.27
C THR A 242 -24.76 -18.83 -14.27
N VAL A 243 -26.04 -18.52 -14.03
CA VAL A 243 -26.46 -17.51 -13.06
C VAL A 243 -27.45 -18.15 -12.09
N GLU A 244 -27.07 -18.21 -10.81
CA GLU A 244 -27.91 -18.61 -9.70
C GLU A 244 -28.09 -17.41 -8.79
N GLN A 245 -29.19 -16.65 -8.98
CA GLN A 245 -29.49 -15.45 -8.22
C GLN A 245 -30.88 -15.57 -7.57
N ALA A 246 -30.90 -16.01 -6.31
CA ALA A 246 -32.11 -16.13 -5.53
C ALA A 246 -32.45 -14.85 -4.72
N HIS A 247 -31.48 -13.98 -4.49
CA HIS A 247 -31.59 -12.80 -3.64
C HIS A 247 -31.19 -11.52 -4.36
N VAL A 248 -31.69 -10.37 -3.88
CA VAL A 248 -31.27 -9.06 -4.35
C VAL A 248 -29.82 -8.83 -3.89
N PHE A 249 -28.98 -8.39 -4.81
CA PHE A 249 -27.59 -8.10 -4.54
C PHE A 249 -27.30 -6.62 -4.86
N LYS A 250 -26.76 -5.90 -3.90
CA LYS A 250 -26.39 -4.48 -4.05
C LYS A 250 -24.89 -4.30 -4.15
N SER A 251 -24.45 -3.65 -5.21
CA SER A 251 -23.03 -3.34 -5.41
C SER A 251 -22.85 -2.18 -6.41
N ASP A 252 -21.59 -1.85 -6.70
CA ASP A 252 -21.24 -0.90 -7.76
C ASP A 252 -21.07 -1.65 -9.08
N LYS A 253 -22.02 -1.39 -10.02
CA LYS A 253 -22.08 -2.07 -11.33
C LYS A 253 -20.79 -1.87 -12.14
N ALA A 254 -20.26 -0.64 -12.17
CA ALA A 254 -19.06 -0.33 -12.95
C ALA A 254 -17.81 -1.06 -12.41
N ILE A 255 -17.69 -1.20 -11.09
CA ILE A 255 -16.58 -1.94 -10.47
C ILE A 255 -16.73 -3.45 -10.73
N LEU A 256 -17.96 -3.99 -10.71
CA LEU A 256 -18.20 -5.38 -11.06
C LEU A 256 -17.86 -5.67 -12.53
N GLU A 257 -18.28 -4.79 -13.45
CA GLU A 257 -17.93 -4.88 -14.88
C GLU A 257 -16.41 -4.88 -15.07
N LEU A 258 -15.69 -4.00 -14.38
CA LEU A 258 -14.22 -3.95 -14.40
C LEU A 258 -13.60 -5.29 -13.97
N ILE A 259 -14.06 -5.86 -12.84
CA ILE A 259 -13.55 -7.15 -12.35
C ILE A 259 -13.79 -8.25 -13.40
N LEU A 260 -15.01 -8.34 -13.91
CA LEU A 260 -15.42 -9.36 -14.88
C LEU A 260 -14.65 -9.24 -16.19
N HIS A 261 -14.51 -8.03 -16.75
CA HIS A 261 -13.75 -7.80 -17.96
C HIS A 261 -12.28 -8.18 -17.83
N ASN A 262 -11.64 -7.86 -16.71
CA ASN A 262 -10.24 -8.22 -16.48
C ASN A 262 -10.03 -9.74 -16.36
N LEU A 263 -10.89 -10.44 -15.61
CA LEU A 263 -10.79 -11.89 -15.44
C LEU A 263 -11.08 -12.62 -16.74
N LEU A 264 -12.15 -12.23 -17.46
CA LEU A 264 -12.54 -12.86 -18.73
C LEU A 264 -11.53 -12.55 -19.85
N SER A 265 -11.04 -11.32 -19.94
CA SER A 265 -9.99 -10.96 -20.90
C SER A 265 -8.77 -11.87 -20.73
N ASN A 266 -8.34 -12.13 -19.49
CA ASN A 266 -7.26 -13.07 -19.21
C ASN A 266 -7.63 -14.50 -19.64
N ALA A 267 -8.83 -14.99 -19.29
CA ALA A 267 -9.29 -16.32 -19.66
C ALA A 267 -9.32 -16.54 -21.18
N PHE A 268 -9.76 -15.54 -21.97
CA PHE A 268 -9.78 -15.63 -23.43
C PHE A 268 -8.40 -15.43 -24.08
N LYS A 269 -7.54 -14.62 -23.48
CA LYS A 269 -6.23 -14.28 -24.00
C LYS A 269 -5.21 -15.40 -23.83
N TYR A 270 -5.23 -16.06 -22.69
CA TYR A 270 -4.24 -17.08 -22.33
C TYR A 270 -4.68 -18.51 -22.62
N GLN A 271 -5.48 -18.69 -23.70
CA GLN A 271 -5.87 -20.01 -24.21
C GLN A 271 -4.67 -20.76 -24.80
N ARG A 272 -4.62 -22.07 -24.64
CA ARG A 272 -3.63 -22.95 -25.29
C ARG A 272 -3.92 -23.09 -26.77
N LYS A 273 -2.92 -22.97 -27.62
CA LYS A 273 -3.08 -23.11 -29.08
C LYS A 273 -3.36 -24.55 -29.50
N GLU A 274 -2.81 -25.52 -28.76
CA GLU A 274 -2.80 -26.93 -29.07
C GLU A 274 -4.10 -27.64 -28.62
N VAL A 275 -4.97 -26.98 -27.87
CA VAL A 275 -6.23 -27.56 -27.36
C VAL A 275 -7.35 -27.25 -28.33
N GLU A 276 -7.98 -28.34 -28.87
CA GLU A 276 -9.13 -28.21 -29.76
C GLU A 276 -10.38 -27.69 -29.03
N ASN A 277 -10.62 -28.16 -27.80
CA ASN A 277 -11.80 -27.79 -27.00
C ASN A 277 -11.43 -26.70 -25.98
N LYS A 278 -11.34 -25.45 -26.42
CA LYS A 278 -11.11 -24.29 -25.53
C LYS A 278 -12.40 -23.93 -24.84
N VAL A 279 -12.33 -23.76 -23.51
CA VAL A 279 -13.50 -23.48 -22.66
C VAL A 279 -13.21 -22.34 -21.69
N VAL A 280 -14.18 -21.43 -21.57
CA VAL A 280 -14.28 -20.46 -20.51
C VAL A 280 -15.65 -20.59 -19.87
N ASN A 281 -15.69 -20.78 -18.56
CA ASN A 281 -16.92 -20.82 -17.78
C ASN A 281 -17.00 -19.62 -16.86
N LEU A 282 -18.13 -18.92 -16.87
CA LEU A 282 -18.46 -17.84 -15.96
C LEU A 282 -19.70 -18.26 -15.16
N SER A 283 -19.60 -18.28 -13.85
CA SER A 283 -20.74 -18.58 -12.98
C SER A 283 -20.85 -17.58 -11.85
N VAL A 284 -22.07 -17.36 -11.37
CA VAL A 284 -22.34 -16.62 -10.14
C VAL A 284 -23.38 -17.36 -9.32
N ASP A 285 -23.15 -17.40 -8.01
CA ASP A 285 -24.09 -17.82 -6.98
C ASP A 285 -24.30 -16.68 -6.00
N VAL A 286 -25.56 -16.25 -5.82
CA VAL A 286 -25.94 -15.10 -5.00
C VAL A 286 -26.75 -15.58 -3.80
N THR A 287 -26.17 -15.40 -2.62
CA THR A 287 -26.81 -15.63 -1.32
C THR A 287 -27.42 -14.32 -0.75
N GLU A 288 -28.00 -14.37 0.42
CA GLU A 288 -28.52 -13.19 1.12
C GLU A 288 -27.43 -12.16 1.44
N THR A 289 -26.19 -12.61 1.67
CA THR A 289 -25.10 -11.76 2.17
C THR A 289 -24.00 -11.46 1.18
N GLU A 290 -23.85 -12.30 0.14
CA GLU A 290 -22.72 -12.19 -0.78
C GLU A 290 -23.02 -12.80 -2.15
N ALA A 291 -22.23 -12.40 -3.14
CA ALA A 291 -22.16 -13.04 -4.46
C ALA A 291 -20.80 -13.72 -4.64
N THR A 292 -20.81 -14.98 -5.02
CA THR A 292 -19.64 -15.75 -5.42
C THR A 292 -19.57 -15.83 -6.93
N ILE A 293 -18.60 -15.18 -7.55
CA ILE A 293 -18.36 -15.21 -9.01
C ILE A 293 -17.16 -16.11 -9.27
N THR A 294 -17.30 -17.05 -10.21
CA THR A 294 -16.23 -17.97 -10.58
C THR A 294 -15.97 -17.90 -12.08
N VAL A 295 -14.71 -17.71 -12.46
CA VAL A 295 -14.22 -17.76 -13.84
C VAL A 295 -13.24 -18.92 -13.95
N VAL A 296 -13.52 -19.87 -14.83
CA VAL A 296 -12.68 -21.05 -15.07
C VAL A 296 -12.29 -21.10 -16.53
N ASP A 297 -11.02 -21.28 -16.82
CA ASP A 297 -10.49 -21.56 -18.15
C ASP A 297 -9.63 -22.82 -18.18
N ASN A 298 -9.48 -23.41 -19.35
CA ASN A 298 -8.55 -24.51 -19.62
C ASN A 298 -7.31 -24.02 -20.41
N GLY A 299 -6.88 -22.80 -20.15
CA GLY A 299 -5.74 -22.15 -20.80
C GLY A 299 -4.38 -22.66 -20.33
N ILE A 300 -3.34 -21.82 -20.51
CA ILE A 300 -1.96 -22.18 -20.20
C ILE A 300 -1.69 -22.38 -18.71
N GLY A 301 -2.56 -21.85 -17.82
CA GLY A 301 -2.35 -21.84 -16.38
C GLY A 301 -1.25 -20.88 -15.92
N ILE A 302 -1.03 -20.83 -14.60
CA ILE A 302 -0.07 -19.98 -13.93
C ILE A 302 0.89 -20.86 -13.11
N SER A 303 2.19 -20.62 -13.21
CA SER A 303 3.18 -21.31 -12.37
C SER A 303 2.97 -20.98 -10.89
N SER A 304 3.14 -21.97 -10.01
CA SER A 304 3.05 -21.80 -8.57
C SER A 304 4.00 -20.73 -8.01
N GLU A 305 5.14 -20.51 -8.66
CA GLU A 305 6.11 -19.47 -8.30
C GLU A 305 5.55 -18.07 -8.48
N HIS A 306 4.60 -17.88 -9.39
CA HIS A 306 4.04 -16.58 -9.75
C HIS A 306 2.71 -16.26 -9.10
N ILE A 307 2.01 -17.23 -8.51
CA ILE A 307 0.66 -17.05 -7.95
C ILE A 307 0.58 -15.88 -6.96
N ASN A 308 1.60 -15.69 -6.14
CA ASN A 308 1.67 -14.60 -5.16
C ASN A 308 1.96 -13.23 -5.79
N ASP A 309 2.47 -13.21 -7.01
CA ASP A 309 2.95 -11.99 -7.66
C ASP A 309 2.00 -11.47 -8.74
N ILE A 310 1.05 -12.28 -9.21
CA ILE A 310 0.12 -11.92 -10.31
C ILE A 310 -0.74 -10.69 -10.03
N PHE A 311 -0.91 -10.32 -8.76
CA PHE A 311 -1.66 -9.12 -8.34
C PHE A 311 -0.77 -7.89 -8.15
N LYS A 312 0.55 -8.01 -8.32
CA LYS A 312 1.47 -6.86 -8.25
C LYS A 312 1.32 -6.00 -9.50
N LEU A 313 1.41 -4.70 -9.31
CA LEU A 313 1.38 -3.73 -10.41
C LEU A 313 2.53 -4.03 -11.40
N PHE A 314 2.23 -4.05 -12.71
CA PHE A 314 3.17 -4.34 -13.80
C PHE A 314 3.71 -5.78 -13.84
N PHE A 315 3.16 -6.69 -13.05
CA PHE A 315 3.63 -8.08 -13.09
C PHE A 315 3.24 -8.76 -14.41
N ARG A 316 4.21 -9.45 -15.02
CA ARG A 316 4.05 -10.25 -16.24
C ARG A 316 4.77 -11.58 -16.04
N GLY A 317 4.05 -12.70 -16.19
CA GLY A 317 4.61 -14.04 -15.98
C GLY A 317 5.66 -14.49 -17.00
N SER A 318 5.82 -13.77 -18.11
CA SER A 318 6.90 -13.91 -19.08
C SER A 318 7.02 -12.65 -19.95
N ASP A 319 8.19 -12.39 -20.53
CA ASP A 319 8.42 -11.27 -21.46
C ASP A 319 7.59 -11.37 -22.73
N GLN A 320 7.15 -12.58 -23.11
CA GLN A 320 6.26 -12.83 -24.24
C GLN A 320 4.77 -12.68 -23.90
N ALA A 321 4.41 -12.50 -22.63
CA ALA A 321 3.04 -12.32 -22.21
C ALA A 321 2.50 -10.98 -22.74
N LYS A 322 1.57 -11.02 -23.68
CA LYS A 322 0.88 -9.84 -24.20
C LYS A 322 0.02 -9.23 -23.07
N GLY A 323 0.31 -8.02 -22.62
CA GLY A 323 -0.46 -7.29 -21.63
C GLY A 323 0.42 -6.51 -20.64
N MET A 324 -0.17 -5.53 -20.01
CA MET A 324 0.52 -4.45 -19.30
C MET A 324 0.65 -4.67 -17.80
N GLY A 325 0.16 -5.81 -17.27
CA GLY A 325 0.24 -6.11 -15.84
C GLY A 325 -0.70 -5.28 -14.94
N PHE A 326 -1.69 -4.58 -15.52
CA PHE A 326 -2.69 -3.82 -14.75
C PHE A 326 -3.93 -4.64 -14.35
N GLY A 327 -4.33 -5.62 -15.16
CA GLY A 327 -5.62 -6.24 -15.05
C GLY A 327 -5.91 -6.86 -13.67
N LEU A 328 -5.06 -7.75 -13.19
CA LEU A 328 -5.25 -8.40 -11.90
C LEU A 328 -4.97 -7.45 -10.70
N TYR A 329 -4.07 -6.48 -10.86
CA TYR A 329 -3.89 -5.40 -9.88
C TYR A 329 -5.17 -4.57 -9.73
N ASN A 330 -5.83 -4.21 -10.85
CA ASN A 330 -7.12 -3.50 -10.81
C ASN A 330 -8.21 -4.36 -10.17
N VAL A 331 -8.25 -5.67 -10.45
CA VAL A 331 -9.18 -6.60 -9.77
C VAL A 331 -8.98 -6.60 -8.26
N GLN A 332 -7.74 -6.67 -7.78
CA GLN A 332 -7.45 -6.65 -6.34
C GLN A 332 -7.88 -5.34 -5.69
N ASN A 333 -7.59 -4.19 -6.31
CA ASN A 333 -8.01 -2.88 -5.79
C ASN A 333 -9.54 -2.69 -5.84
N ALA A 334 -10.19 -3.19 -6.89
CA ALA A 334 -11.65 -3.21 -7.01
C ALA A 334 -12.28 -4.01 -5.86
N LEU A 335 -11.75 -5.18 -5.56
CA LEU A 335 -12.21 -6.03 -4.48
C LEU A 335 -11.95 -5.41 -3.10
N LEU A 336 -10.80 -4.80 -2.87
CA LEU A 336 -10.54 -4.05 -1.64
C LEU A 336 -11.60 -2.96 -1.43
N LYS A 337 -11.98 -2.24 -2.49
CA LYS A 337 -13.01 -1.20 -2.44
C LYS A 337 -14.41 -1.78 -2.16
N LEU A 338 -14.74 -2.93 -2.73
CA LEU A 338 -15.98 -3.66 -2.47
C LEU A 338 -15.97 -4.48 -1.17
N LYS A 339 -14.82 -4.56 -0.46
CA LYS A 339 -14.57 -5.45 0.68
C LYS A 339 -14.76 -6.93 0.31
N GLY A 340 -14.45 -7.27 -0.93
CA GLY A 340 -14.46 -8.62 -1.44
C GLY A 340 -13.09 -9.29 -1.31
N ILE A 341 -13.06 -10.58 -1.62
CA ILE A 341 -11.85 -11.40 -1.66
C ILE A 341 -11.74 -12.16 -2.98
N ILE A 342 -10.54 -12.54 -3.37
CA ILE A 342 -10.26 -13.37 -4.52
C ILE A 342 -9.37 -14.54 -4.12
N ASP A 343 -9.72 -15.72 -4.59
CA ASP A 343 -8.90 -16.92 -4.53
C ASP A 343 -8.53 -17.36 -5.95
N VAL A 344 -7.33 -17.91 -6.13
CA VAL A 344 -6.83 -18.38 -7.41
C VAL A 344 -6.27 -19.78 -7.27
N GLN A 345 -6.77 -20.68 -8.12
CA GLN A 345 -6.27 -22.03 -8.28
C GLN A 345 -5.83 -22.22 -9.72
N SER A 346 -4.57 -22.52 -9.93
CA SER A 346 -4.01 -22.65 -11.26
C SER A 346 -2.89 -23.67 -11.29
N GLU A 347 -2.83 -24.42 -12.40
CA GLU A 347 -1.76 -25.35 -12.69
C GLU A 347 -1.29 -25.14 -14.12
N LEU A 348 0.02 -25.02 -14.30
CA LEU A 348 0.63 -24.77 -15.59
C LEU A 348 0.30 -25.93 -16.56
N GLY A 349 -0.23 -25.62 -17.73
CA GLY A 349 -0.69 -26.60 -18.72
C GLY A 349 -2.10 -27.15 -18.50
N THR A 350 -2.80 -26.76 -17.43
CA THR A 350 -4.16 -27.27 -17.11
C THR A 350 -5.21 -26.17 -17.24
N GLY A 351 -4.94 -24.96 -16.70
CA GLY A 351 -5.85 -23.83 -16.74
C GLY A 351 -5.90 -23.06 -15.42
N THR A 352 -6.85 -22.13 -15.30
CA THR A 352 -6.98 -21.26 -14.13
C THR A 352 -8.41 -21.16 -13.66
N THR A 353 -8.61 -21.12 -12.35
CA THR A 353 -9.87 -20.81 -11.68
C THR A 353 -9.67 -19.60 -10.79
N PHE A 354 -10.40 -18.52 -11.09
CA PHE A 354 -10.54 -17.37 -10.21
C PHE A 354 -11.90 -17.43 -9.51
N LYS A 355 -11.90 -17.38 -8.19
CA LYS A 355 -13.11 -17.31 -7.37
C LYS A 355 -13.11 -15.99 -6.61
N VAL A 356 -14.14 -15.18 -6.86
CA VAL A 356 -14.32 -13.85 -6.26
C VAL A 356 -15.55 -13.88 -5.38
N VAL A 357 -15.44 -13.44 -4.13
CA VAL A 357 -16.55 -13.32 -3.19
C VAL A 357 -16.71 -11.86 -2.81
N ILE A 358 -17.91 -11.32 -3.01
CA ILE A 358 -18.22 -9.89 -2.76
C ILE A 358 -19.44 -9.81 -1.86
N PRO A 359 -19.34 -9.11 -0.71
CA PRO A 359 -20.47 -8.89 0.18
C PRO A 359 -21.52 -7.96 -0.47
N SER A 360 -22.79 -8.25 -0.28
CA SER A 360 -23.89 -7.33 -0.62
C SER A 360 -23.81 -6.09 0.27
N LYS A 361 -24.10 -4.91 -0.27
CA LYS A 361 -24.00 -3.61 0.43
C LYS A 361 -25.34 -3.13 0.93
#